data_a55e70b62060e2685f248e795cbc25f8
#
_entry.id   a55e70b62060e2685f248e795cbc25f8
#
_cell.length_a   1.000
_cell.length_b   1.000
_cell.length_c   1.000
_cell.angle_alpha   90.00
_cell.angle_beta   90.00
_cell.angle_gamma   90.00
#
_symmetry.space_group_name_H-M   'P 1'
#
loop_
_entity.id
_entity.type
_entity.pdbx_description
1 polymer ?
#
loop_
_entity_poly.entity_id
_entity_poly.type
_entity_poly.pdbx_seq_one_letter_code
_entity_poly.pdbx_strand_id
1 'polypeptide(L)'
;MGNLKANYHTHTTFCDGSDAAEAVVQEALQKGFTHLGFSGHMDPGVSMDYAAYAQEICRLQVAYRDQIDILRGAELDNVYDPSCVAGAEYTIGSTHFVPVPGSIVWSAPAAFGTHREGSENWDLIGVDGDIGLLHDQCKQYYGGDFYALSADYYRFEARVAARLHPSFIGHFDLITRFNDLSRADGGHFLDETSERYLLQAQRAMEALVPYGLPFEINCGAVNRGRKRELYPRPELLRHLHALGGEILISADAHQKELLDGGFKEAMEVARWAGFTHTNLLVRAAGADDASRPAKNTKSDAGGTLYWRTTALGEETEG
;
A
#
# COMPACT_ATOMS: atom_id res chain seq x y z
N MET A 1 -11.45 -23.27 -5.72
CA MET A 1 -10.58 -22.10 -5.48
C MET A 1 -11.16 -21.30 -4.34
N GLY A 2 -10.43 -21.16 -3.23
CA GLY A 2 -10.82 -20.22 -2.18
C GLY A 2 -10.67 -18.80 -2.73
N ASN A 3 -11.77 -18.17 -3.10
CA ASN A 3 -11.74 -16.76 -3.48
C ASN A 3 -11.37 -15.93 -2.25
N LEU A 4 -10.30 -15.16 -2.31
CA LEU A 4 -10.04 -14.14 -1.32
C LEU A 4 -11.20 -13.14 -1.34
N LYS A 5 -11.87 -12.94 -0.21
CA LYS A 5 -13.10 -12.16 -0.08
C LYS A 5 -12.90 -10.89 0.75
N ALA A 6 -11.70 -10.32 0.67
CA ALA A 6 -11.32 -9.11 1.38
C ALA A 6 -10.40 -8.24 0.52
N ASN A 7 -10.55 -6.93 0.62
CA ASN A 7 -9.64 -5.95 0.06
C ASN A 7 -9.54 -4.76 1.03
N TYR A 8 -8.33 -4.27 1.29
CA TYR A 8 -8.08 -3.18 2.25
C TYR A 8 -7.37 -1.98 1.62
N HIS A 9 -7.18 -1.99 0.29
CA HIS A 9 -6.59 -0.89 -0.45
C HIS A 9 -7.54 -0.50 -1.57
N THR A 10 -8.37 0.53 -1.30
CA THR A 10 -9.46 0.94 -2.18
C THR A 10 -9.67 2.46 -2.12
N HIS A 11 -9.65 3.08 -3.28
CA HIS A 11 -9.82 4.51 -3.49
C HIS A 11 -11.23 4.85 -3.97
N THR A 12 -11.65 6.09 -3.76
CA THR A 12 -12.98 6.58 -4.12
C THR A 12 -12.89 8.02 -4.61
N THR A 13 -14.03 8.60 -5.00
CA THR A 13 -14.12 10.02 -5.37
C THR A 13 -13.76 11.02 -4.25
N PHE A 14 -13.43 10.56 -3.05
CA PHE A 14 -12.83 11.41 -2.01
C PHE A 14 -11.35 11.73 -2.27
N CYS A 15 -10.66 10.91 -3.08
CA CYS A 15 -9.31 11.19 -3.57
C CYS A 15 -9.28 11.06 -5.11
N ASP A 16 -8.66 10.05 -5.66
CA ASP A 16 -8.45 9.86 -7.10
C ASP A 16 -9.13 8.61 -7.67
N GLY A 17 -9.94 7.92 -6.88
CA GLY A 17 -10.80 6.85 -7.35
C GLY A 17 -11.98 7.38 -8.18
N SER A 18 -12.47 6.58 -9.11
CA SER A 18 -13.52 6.96 -10.07
C SER A 18 -14.94 6.85 -9.50
N ASP A 19 -15.14 6.06 -8.44
CA ASP A 19 -16.45 5.67 -7.95
C ASP A 19 -16.74 6.23 -6.56
N ALA A 20 -18.03 6.53 -6.31
CA ALA A 20 -18.50 6.87 -4.98
C ALA A 20 -18.39 5.65 -4.04
N ALA A 21 -18.09 5.87 -2.77
CA ALA A 21 -17.86 4.80 -1.80
C ALA A 21 -19.03 3.79 -1.72
N GLU A 22 -20.28 4.25 -1.79
CA GLU A 22 -21.44 3.35 -1.78
C GLU A 22 -21.52 2.46 -3.02
N ALA A 23 -21.15 2.96 -4.20
CA ALA A 23 -21.09 2.15 -5.43
C ALA A 23 -20.01 1.06 -5.32
N VAL A 24 -18.90 1.36 -4.66
CA VAL A 24 -17.84 0.37 -4.36
C VAL A 24 -18.35 -0.71 -3.39
N VAL A 25 -19.11 -0.35 -2.35
CA VAL A 25 -19.73 -1.33 -1.43
C VAL A 25 -20.69 -2.26 -2.18
N GLN A 26 -21.53 -1.69 -3.06
CA GLN A 26 -22.49 -2.48 -3.84
C GLN A 26 -21.80 -3.49 -4.77
N GLU A 27 -20.73 -3.07 -5.43
CA GLU A 27 -19.93 -3.97 -6.27
C GLU A 27 -19.23 -5.05 -5.44
N ALA A 28 -18.68 -4.69 -4.26
CA ALA A 28 -18.08 -5.65 -3.35
C ALA A 28 -19.07 -6.73 -2.92
N LEU A 29 -20.30 -6.36 -2.61
CA LEU A 29 -21.38 -7.32 -2.29
C LEU A 29 -21.72 -8.24 -3.47
N GLN A 30 -21.81 -7.70 -4.69
CA GLN A 30 -22.06 -8.49 -5.90
C GLN A 30 -20.94 -9.50 -6.15
N LYS A 31 -19.68 -9.10 -5.92
CA LYS A 31 -18.51 -9.98 -6.02
C LYS A 31 -18.36 -10.94 -4.82
N GLY A 32 -19.23 -10.82 -3.80
CA GLY A 32 -19.26 -11.67 -2.62
C GLY A 32 -18.15 -11.40 -1.62
N PHE A 33 -17.66 -10.16 -1.53
CA PHE A 33 -16.73 -9.75 -0.49
C PHE A 33 -17.39 -9.80 0.89
N THR A 34 -16.58 -10.18 1.88
CA THR A 34 -17.00 -10.20 3.29
C THR A 34 -16.35 -9.06 4.09
N HIS A 35 -15.23 -8.53 3.60
CA HIS A 35 -14.50 -7.42 4.21
C HIS A 35 -14.07 -6.43 3.13
N LEU A 36 -14.30 -5.15 3.38
CA LEU A 36 -13.91 -4.06 2.50
C LEU A 36 -13.30 -2.93 3.31
N GLY A 37 -12.04 -2.62 3.07
CA GLY A 37 -11.37 -1.46 3.63
C GLY A 37 -11.28 -0.33 2.60
N PHE A 38 -11.68 0.86 3.00
CA PHE A 38 -11.40 2.09 2.26
C PHE A 38 -10.11 2.73 2.77
N SER A 39 -9.29 3.27 1.87
CA SER A 39 -7.96 3.77 2.21
C SER A 39 -7.54 4.96 1.35
N GLY A 40 -8.42 5.97 1.23
CA GLY A 40 -8.09 7.14 0.41
C GLY A 40 -6.74 7.77 0.77
N HIS A 41 -6.14 8.44 -0.22
CA HIS A 41 -4.81 9.03 -0.14
C HIS A 41 -4.71 10.19 0.85
N MET A 42 -3.58 10.20 1.56
CA MET A 42 -3.05 11.32 2.32
C MET A 42 -1.57 11.49 1.95
N ASP A 43 -1.31 12.15 0.84
CA ASP A 43 0.03 12.42 0.31
C ASP A 43 0.14 13.84 -0.27
N PRO A 44 1.35 14.34 -0.57
CA PRO A 44 1.54 15.69 -1.12
C PRO A 44 0.88 15.95 -2.47
N GLY A 45 0.62 14.92 -3.28
CA GLY A 45 -0.01 15.03 -4.59
C GLY A 45 -1.53 14.93 -4.54
N VAL A 46 -2.05 14.07 -3.66
CA VAL A 46 -3.48 13.78 -3.51
C VAL A 46 -3.84 13.64 -2.04
N SER A 47 -4.65 14.56 -1.53
CA SER A 47 -5.12 14.51 -0.14
C SER A 47 -6.64 14.63 -0.07
N MET A 48 -7.29 13.66 0.57
CA MET A 48 -8.73 13.71 0.79
C MET A 48 -9.10 14.65 1.93
N ASP A 49 -10.32 15.20 1.89
CA ASP A 49 -10.98 15.72 3.09
C ASP A 49 -11.34 14.54 4.01
N TYR A 50 -10.41 14.23 4.93
CA TYR A 50 -10.57 13.07 5.81
C TYR A 50 -11.83 13.14 6.68
N ALA A 51 -12.29 14.32 7.08
CA ALA A 51 -13.48 14.45 7.91
C ALA A 51 -14.76 14.08 7.13
N ALA A 52 -14.91 14.60 5.91
CA ALA A 52 -16.03 14.26 5.02
C ALA A 52 -15.99 12.77 4.62
N TYR A 53 -14.81 12.24 4.28
CA TYR A 53 -14.59 10.82 3.99
C TYR A 53 -14.98 9.94 5.18
N ALA A 54 -14.47 10.24 6.38
CA ALA A 54 -14.74 9.45 7.57
C ALA A 54 -16.25 9.42 7.91
N GLN A 55 -16.95 10.54 7.74
CA GLN A 55 -18.39 10.60 7.95
C GLN A 55 -19.14 9.67 6.99
N GLU A 56 -18.78 9.67 5.72
CA GLU A 56 -19.43 8.80 4.73
C GLU A 56 -19.12 7.31 4.99
N ILE A 57 -17.86 6.97 5.30
CA ILE A 57 -17.55 5.57 5.59
C ILE A 57 -18.26 5.09 6.86
N CYS A 58 -18.36 5.91 7.90
CA CYS A 58 -19.17 5.59 9.09
C CYS A 58 -20.65 5.35 8.74
N ARG A 59 -21.23 6.17 7.86
CA ARG A 59 -22.62 5.97 7.37
C ARG A 59 -22.75 4.58 6.70
N LEU A 60 -21.80 4.23 5.83
CA LEU A 60 -21.80 2.95 5.13
C LEU A 60 -21.61 1.77 6.09
N GLN A 61 -20.72 1.90 7.09
CA GLN A 61 -20.54 0.88 8.13
C GLN A 61 -21.86 0.56 8.84
N VAL A 62 -22.66 1.57 9.17
CA VAL A 62 -23.97 1.40 9.80
C VAL A 62 -25.00 0.80 8.82
N ALA A 63 -25.03 1.30 7.58
CA ALA A 63 -26.03 0.89 6.57
C ALA A 63 -25.86 -0.57 6.13
N TYR A 64 -24.63 -1.05 6.06
CA TYR A 64 -24.28 -2.37 5.51
C TYR A 64 -23.78 -3.38 6.55
N ARG A 65 -23.88 -3.07 7.86
CA ARG A 65 -23.29 -3.83 8.97
C ARG A 65 -23.63 -5.32 9.00
N ASP A 66 -24.82 -5.69 8.48
CA ASP A 66 -25.30 -7.08 8.47
C ASP A 66 -24.95 -7.82 7.16
N GLN A 67 -24.25 -7.16 6.23
CA GLN A 67 -23.96 -7.66 4.90
C GLN A 67 -22.45 -7.81 4.63
N ILE A 68 -21.67 -6.82 5.06
CA ILE A 68 -20.22 -6.76 4.81
C ILE A 68 -19.54 -5.97 5.93
N ASP A 69 -18.35 -6.43 6.35
CA ASP A 69 -17.53 -5.68 7.31
C ASP A 69 -16.73 -4.59 6.58
N ILE A 70 -17.12 -3.35 6.78
CA ILE A 70 -16.46 -2.18 6.19
C ILE A 70 -15.47 -1.62 7.21
N LEU A 71 -14.22 -1.38 6.79
CA LEU A 71 -13.17 -0.77 7.59
C LEU A 71 -12.79 0.60 7.03
N ARG A 72 -12.66 1.59 7.92
CA ARG A 72 -12.24 2.94 7.59
C ARG A 72 -10.74 3.09 7.82
N GLY A 73 -9.97 3.07 6.73
CA GLY A 73 -8.53 3.26 6.73
C GLY A 73 -8.10 4.57 6.06
N ALA A 74 -6.81 4.69 5.88
CA ALA A 74 -6.18 5.72 5.06
C ALA A 74 -4.84 5.22 4.54
N GLU A 75 -4.48 5.59 3.33
CA GLU A 75 -3.13 5.41 2.80
C GLU A 75 -2.31 6.67 3.09
N LEU A 76 -1.28 6.50 3.90
CA LEU A 76 -0.40 7.59 4.34
C LEU A 76 0.94 7.52 3.62
N ASP A 77 1.30 8.62 2.96
CA ASP A 77 2.68 8.76 2.49
C ASP A 77 3.66 8.96 3.65
N ASN A 78 4.87 8.45 3.47
CA ASN A 78 5.96 8.45 4.45
C ASN A 78 6.40 9.86 4.93
N VAL A 79 5.95 10.92 4.28
CA VAL A 79 6.16 12.31 4.72
C VAL A 79 4.97 12.88 5.50
N TYR A 80 3.81 12.23 5.46
CA TYR A 80 2.56 12.72 6.02
C TYR A 80 2.47 12.53 7.54
N ASP A 81 1.77 13.44 8.24
CA ASP A 81 1.55 13.32 9.69
C ASP A 81 0.37 12.38 9.98
N PRO A 82 0.59 11.25 10.67
CA PRO A 82 -0.47 10.30 10.99
C PRO A 82 -1.64 10.90 11.80
N SER A 83 -1.43 12.01 12.48
CA SER A 83 -2.49 12.68 13.26
C SER A 83 -3.59 13.26 12.38
N CYS A 84 -3.32 13.49 11.08
CA CYS A 84 -4.30 13.98 10.12
C CYS A 84 -5.46 13.00 9.87
N VAL A 85 -5.26 11.72 10.17
CA VAL A 85 -6.27 10.65 10.04
C VAL A 85 -6.67 10.08 11.41
N ALA A 86 -6.71 10.95 12.41
CA ALA A 86 -7.14 10.56 13.74
C ALA A 86 -8.52 9.88 13.69
N GLY A 87 -8.61 8.65 14.19
CA GLY A 87 -9.83 7.84 14.13
C GLY A 87 -9.86 6.82 12.99
N ALA A 88 -8.87 6.76 12.09
CA ALA A 88 -8.73 5.65 11.17
C ALA A 88 -8.64 4.33 11.93
N GLU A 89 -9.30 3.28 11.45
CA GLU A 89 -9.26 1.96 12.08
C GLU A 89 -7.98 1.21 11.73
N TYR A 90 -7.42 1.49 10.53
CA TYR A 90 -6.12 1.02 10.09
C TYR A 90 -5.48 2.07 9.15
N THR A 91 -4.18 1.96 8.93
CA THR A 91 -3.45 2.77 7.97
C THR A 91 -2.50 1.93 7.13
N ILE A 92 -2.32 2.32 5.89
CA ILE A 92 -1.30 1.79 4.98
C ILE A 92 -0.13 2.77 5.03
N GLY A 93 1.07 2.26 5.20
CA GLY A 93 2.29 3.08 5.09
C GLY A 93 2.89 2.93 3.71
N SER A 94 2.91 4.02 2.95
CA SER A 94 3.35 4.06 1.55
C SER A 94 4.44 5.10 1.34
N THR A 95 5.24 4.95 0.30
CA THR A 95 6.26 5.93 -0.11
C THR A 95 6.04 6.31 -1.58
N HIS A 96 5.29 7.39 -1.81
CA HIS A 96 5.10 8.00 -3.13
C HIS A 96 6.12 9.10 -3.40
N PHE A 97 6.70 9.64 -2.34
CA PHE A 97 7.64 10.76 -2.41
C PHE A 97 8.94 10.45 -1.68
N VAL A 98 10.05 10.79 -2.32
CA VAL A 98 11.40 10.67 -1.76
C VAL A 98 11.96 12.09 -1.50
N PRO A 99 12.44 12.38 -0.27
CA PRO A 99 13.09 13.67 -0.03
C PRO A 99 14.35 13.81 -0.87
N VAL A 100 14.56 14.97 -1.49
CA VAL A 100 15.82 15.24 -2.22
C VAL A 100 17.04 15.13 -1.29
N PRO A 101 18.23 14.84 -1.82
CA PRO A 101 19.46 14.82 -1.04
C PRO A 101 19.67 16.12 -0.25
N GLY A 102 19.90 16.01 1.05
CA GLY A 102 20.10 17.16 1.94
C GLY A 102 18.82 17.81 2.48
N SER A 103 17.63 17.37 2.07
CA SER A 103 16.35 17.85 2.63
C SER A 103 16.27 17.57 4.14
N ILE A 104 15.69 18.51 4.89
CA ILE A 104 15.40 18.34 6.33
C ILE A 104 14.43 17.17 6.60
N VAL A 105 13.61 16.80 5.63
CA VAL A 105 12.63 15.69 5.73
C VAL A 105 13.32 14.36 6.07
N TRP A 106 14.60 14.20 5.71
CA TRP A 106 15.38 13.02 6.09
C TRP A 106 15.51 12.83 7.61
N SER A 107 15.53 13.90 8.39
CA SER A 107 15.67 13.85 9.85
C SER A 107 14.42 14.30 10.61
N ALA A 108 13.52 14.99 9.94
CA ALA A 108 12.28 15.46 10.55
C ALA A 108 11.29 14.30 10.80
N PRO A 109 10.41 14.36 11.81
CA PRO A 109 9.25 13.50 11.89
C PRO A 109 8.33 13.72 10.68
N ALA A 110 7.45 12.77 10.39
CA ALA A 110 6.39 12.95 9.41
C ALA A 110 5.50 14.12 9.85
N ALA A 111 5.31 15.11 9.00
CA ALA A 111 4.66 16.37 9.36
C ALA A 111 3.86 17.04 8.23
N PHE A 112 3.84 16.47 7.04
CA PHE A 112 3.04 17.00 5.93
C PHE A 112 1.55 16.88 6.27
N GLY A 113 0.73 17.80 5.76
CA GLY A 113 -0.72 17.81 6.05
C GLY A 113 -1.09 18.49 7.37
N THR A 114 -0.15 18.83 8.25
CA THR A 114 -0.40 19.79 9.33
C THR A 114 -0.23 21.20 8.77
N HIS A 115 -1.20 22.09 9.01
CA HIS A 115 -1.15 23.51 8.60
C HIS A 115 0.05 24.22 9.26
N ARG A 116 1.22 24.04 8.72
CA ARG A 116 2.39 24.90 9.00
C ARG A 116 2.55 25.84 7.82
N GLU A 117 2.31 27.13 8.03
CA GLU A 117 2.73 28.16 7.11
C GLU A 117 4.23 27.97 6.80
N GLY A 118 4.61 27.91 5.52
CA GLY A 118 6.00 27.76 5.07
C GLY A 118 6.39 26.36 4.60
N SER A 119 5.47 25.42 4.45
CA SER A 119 5.73 24.07 3.90
C SER A 119 5.83 24.04 2.36
N GLU A 120 5.86 25.19 1.69
CA GLU A 120 5.85 25.33 0.22
C GLU A 120 7.14 24.83 -0.47
N ASN A 121 8.17 24.43 0.27
CA ASN A 121 9.45 23.96 -0.25
C ASN A 121 9.86 22.60 0.35
N TRP A 122 8.96 21.65 0.36
CA TRP A 122 9.36 20.27 0.55
C TRP A 122 9.98 19.81 -0.76
N ASP A 123 11.33 19.77 -0.79
CA ASP A 123 12.06 19.23 -1.92
C ASP A 123 11.82 17.70 -1.96
N LEU A 124 10.78 17.29 -2.66
CA LEU A 124 10.31 15.91 -2.79
C LEU A 124 10.34 15.49 -4.25
N ILE A 125 10.66 14.23 -4.49
CA ILE A 125 10.59 13.57 -5.79
C ILE A 125 9.43 12.60 -5.76
N GLY A 126 8.39 12.84 -6.58
CA GLY A 126 7.29 11.92 -6.78
C GLY A 126 7.73 10.76 -7.67
N VAL A 127 7.54 9.50 -7.21
CA VAL A 127 8.02 8.33 -7.94
C VAL A 127 6.98 7.72 -8.87
N ASP A 128 5.71 8.10 -8.73
CA ASP A 128 4.59 7.47 -9.41
C ASP A 128 3.61 8.43 -10.11
N GLY A 129 3.83 9.73 -10.02
CA GLY A 129 2.99 10.77 -10.63
C GLY A 129 3.27 10.96 -12.12
N ASP A 130 4.30 11.73 -12.46
CA ASP A 130 4.69 12.07 -13.83
C ASP A 130 6.11 11.59 -14.14
N ILE A 131 6.25 10.78 -15.21
CA ILE A 131 7.54 10.19 -15.58
C ILE A 131 8.55 11.24 -16.08
N GLY A 132 8.08 12.28 -16.79
CA GLY A 132 8.94 13.36 -17.28
C GLY A 132 9.55 14.13 -16.12
N LEU A 133 8.71 14.48 -15.13
CA LEU A 133 9.16 15.14 -13.91
C LEU A 133 10.13 14.25 -13.11
N LEU A 134 9.86 12.95 -13.02
CA LEU A 134 10.75 11.99 -12.37
C LEU A 134 12.15 11.98 -13.01
N HIS A 135 12.21 11.97 -14.36
CA HIS A 135 13.48 12.04 -15.09
C HIS A 135 14.21 13.35 -14.86
N ASP A 136 13.50 14.47 -14.93
CA ASP A 136 14.09 15.80 -14.70
C ASP A 136 14.66 15.94 -13.28
N GLN A 137 13.91 15.48 -12.28
CA GLN A 137 14.35 15.48 -10.89
C GLN A 137 15.51 14.49 -10.66
N CYS A 138 15.48 13.29 -11.25
CA CYS A 138 16.60 12.36 -11.19
C CYS A 138 17.86 12.97 -11.83
N LYS A 139 17.73 13.65 -12.96
CA LYS A 139 18.84 14.36 -13.58
C LYS A 139 19.38 15.50 -12.70
N GLN A 140 18.49 16.28 -12.12
CA GLN A 140 18.84 17.42 -11.27
C GLN A 140 19.59 17.01 -9.99
N TYR A 141 19.09 16.01 -9.27
CA TYR A 141 19.55 15.66 -7.93
C TYR A 141 20.52 14.48 -7.90
N TYR A 142 20.50 13.61 -8.92
CA TYR A 142 21.30 12.38 -8.98
C TYR A 142 22.14 12.27 -10.27
N GLY A 143 22.19 13.33 -11.09
CA GLY A 143 22.94 13.30 -12.36
C GLY A 143 22.37 12.29 -13.38
N GLY A 144 21.12 11.85 -13.22
CA GLY A 144 20.47 10.84 -14.05
C GLY A 144 20.72 9.39 -13.59
N ASP A 145 21.34 9.18 -12.43
CA ASP A 145 21.55 7.84 -11.86
C ASP A 145 20.31 7.36 -11.10
N PHE A 146 19.42 6.64 -11.78
CA PHE A 146 18.22 6.07 -11.18
C PHE A 146 18.50 5.02 -10.09
N TYR A 147 19.67 4.38 -10.09
CA TYR A 147 20.03 3.49 -8.99
C TYR A 147 20.36 4.27 -7.71
N ALA A 148 20.92 5.47 -7.83
CA ALA A 148 21.13 6.33 -6.68
C ALA A 148 19.80 6.85 -6.11
N LEU A 149 18.86 7.25 -6.98
CA LEU A 149 17.50 7.60 -6.58
C LEU A 149 16.79 6.42 -5.91
N SER A 150 16.86 5.23 -6.51
CA SER A 150 16.24 4.02 -5.96
C SER A 150 16.85 3.64 -4.60
N ALA A 151 18.16 3.85 -4.39
CA ALA A 151 18.80 3.64 -3.10
C ALA A 151 18.24 4.60 -2.03
N ASP A 152 18.01 5.86 -2.37
CA ASP A 152 17.39 6.83 -1.46
C ASP A 152 15.89 6.50 -1.23
N TYR A 153 15.17 6.05 -2.24
CA TYR A 153 13.81 5.53 -2.09
C TYR A 153 13.77 4.44 -1.02
N TYR A 154 14.56 3.37 -1.16
CA TYR A 154 14.58 2.27 -0.19
C TYR A 154 15.10 2.66 1.19
N ARG A 155 16.06 3.60 1.24
CA ARG A 155 16.51 4.17 2.52
C ARG A 155 15.38 4.92 3.24
N PHE A 156 14.50 5.57 2.50
CA PHE A 156 13.35 6.28 3.05
C PHE A 156 12.22 5.31 3.39
N GLU A 157 11.92 4.36 2.49
CA GLU A 157 10.94 3.27 2.69
C GLU A 157 11.23 2.47 3.96
N ALA A 158 12.50 2.14 4.23
CA ALA A 158 12.92 1.44 5.44
C ALA A 158 12.51 2.15 6.76
N ARG A 159 12.04 3.39 6.69
CA ARG A 159 11.65 4.21 7.84
C ARG A 159 10.14 4.35 8.01
N VAL A 160 9.35 3.87 7.04
CA VAL A 160 7.90 4.06 7.02
C VAL A 160 7.22 3.53 8.29
N ALA A 161 7.65 2.36 8.79
CA ALA A 161 7.10 1.79 10.01
C ALA A 161 7.37 2.64 11.26
N ALA A 162 8.57 3.20 11.37
CA ALA A 162 8.96 4.06 12.51
C ALA A 162 8.33 5.46 12.43
N ARG A 163 8.06 5.96 11.22
CA ARG A 163 7.54 7.31 10.99
C ARG A 163 6.02 7.38 11.11
N LEU A 164 5.34 6.42 10.52
CA LEU A 164 3.87 6.42 10.39
C LEU A 164 3.18 5.49 11.38
N HIS A 165 3.87 4.49 11.92
CA HIS A 165 3.26 3.42 12.71
C HIS A 165 2.04 2.82 11.97
N PRO A 166 2.17 2.37 10.70
CA PRO A 166 1.04 1.87 9.92
C PRO A 166 0.60 0.49 10.39
N SER A 167 -0.54 0.02 9.89
CA SER A 167 -1.03 -1.34 10.15
C SER A 167 -0.34 -2.36 9.23
N PHE A 168 0.02 -1.95 8.01
CA PHE A 168 0.79 -2.74 7.05
C PHE A 168 1.55 -1.84 6.07
N ILE A 169 2.50 -2.43 5.34
CA ILE A 169 3.36 -1.75 4.38
C ILE A 169 2.71 -1.85 3.00
N GLY A 170 2.44 -0.70 2.35
CA GLY A 170 1.89 -0.61 1.00
C GLY A 170 2.94 -0.88 -0.08
N HIS A 171 2.53 -1.19 -1.29
CA HIS A 171 3.28 -1.37 -2.56
C HIS A 171 4.80 -1.09 -2.50
N PHE A 172 5.53 -1.90 -1.79
CA PHE A 172 6.92 -1.70 -1.31
C PHE A 172 7.93 -1.21 -2.36
N ASP A 173 7.83 -1.63 -3.63
CA ASP A 173 8.77 -1.26 -4.69
C ASP A 173 8.16 -0.35 -5.78
N LEU A 174 7.29 0.59 -5.38
CA LEU A 174 6.58 1.53 -6.24
C LEU A 174 7.52 2.36 -7.15
N ILE A 175 8.77 2.58 -6.76
CA ILE A 175 9.80 3.28 -7.58
C ILE A 175 9.95 2.68 -8.99
N THR A 176 9.51 1.45 -9.20
CA THR A 176 9.57 0.76 -10.49
C THR A 176 8.33 0.96 -11.36
N ARG A 177 7.36 1.78 -10.93
CA ARG A 177 6.07 1.96 -11.60
C ARG A 177 6.15 2.20 -13.11
N PHE A 178 7.09 3.03 -13.54
CA PHE A 178 7.25 3.39 -14.95
C PHE A 178 8.27 2.52 -15.70
N ASN A 179 8.91 1.57 -15.01
CA ASN A 179 10.03 0.85 -15.60
C ASN A 179 9.64 -0.05 -16.78
N ASP A 180 8.38 -0.53 -16.82
CA ASP A 180 7.84 -1.35 -17.92
C ASP A 180 7.44 -0.56 -19.16
N LEU A 181 7.41 0.75 -19.12
CA LEU A 181 7.19 1.59 -20.29
C LEU A 181 8.34 1.42 -21.29
N SER A 182 8.11 1.74 -22.57
CA SER A 182 9.16 1.71 -23.57
C SER A 182 10.27 2.72 -23.24
N ARG A 183 11.48 2.50 -23.77
CA ARG A 183 12.57 3.49 -23.61
C ARG A 183 12.23 4.84 -24.22
N ALA A 184 11.42 4.85 -25.29
CA ALA A 184 10.96 6.09 -25.91
C ALA A 184 10.03 6.88 -24.99
N ASP A 185 9.28 6.19 -24.12
CA ASP A 185 8.37 6.77 -23.15
C ASP A 185 9.01 6.95 -21.75
N GLY A 186 10.35 6.81 -21.66
CA GLY A 186 11.11 7.01 -20.43
C GLY A 186 11.25 5.79 -19.53
N GLY A 187 10.76 4.61 -19.94
CA GLY A 187 10.91 3.36 -19.19
C GLY A 187 12.30 2.73 -19.32
N HIS A 188 12.45 1.53 -18.72
CA HIS A 188 13.70 0.76 -18.69
C HIS A 188 14.89 1.54 -18.11
N PHE A 189 14.65 2.33 -17.08
CA PHE A 189 15.68 3.14 -16.39
C PHE A 189 16.39 2.37 -15.27
N LEU A 190 15.82 1.24 -14.81
CA LEU A 190 16.41 0.31 -13.85
C LEU A 190 16.44 -1.11 -14.44
N ASP A 191 17.51 -1.84 -14.20
CA ASP A 191 17.52 -3.30 -14.27
C ASP A 191 17.14 -3.83 -12.88
N GLU A 192 15.87 -4.20 -12.74
CA GLU A 192 15.29 -4.68 -11.48
C GLU A 192 15.83 -6.05 -11.06
N THR A 193 16.60 -6.75 -11.91
CA THR A 193 17.28 -7.99 -11.60
C THR A 193 18.71 -7.78 -11.12
N SER A 194 19.24 -6.58 -11.29
CA SER A 194 20.61 -6.26 -10.92
C SER A 194 20.82 -6.30 -9.39
N GLU A 195 21.99 -6.79 -8.97
CA GLU A 195 22.39 -6.78 -7.56
C GLU A 195 22.34 -5.34 -6.98
N ARG A 196 22.70 -4.36 -7.79
CA ARG A 196 22.69 -2.93 -7.38
C ARG A 196 21.30 -2.45 -6.95
N TYR A 197 20.25 -2.94 -7.59
CA TYR A 197 18.87 -2.65 -7.23
C TYR A 197 18.41 -3.53 -6.06
N LEU A 198 18.51 -4.86 -6.22
CA LEU A 198 17.97 -5.83 -5.27
C LEU A 198 18.52 -5.66 -3.86
N LEU A 199 19.83 -5.38 -3.73
CA LEU A 199 20.47 -5.22 -2.42
C LEU A 199 19.86 -4.08 -1.60
N GLN A 200 19.46 -2.96 -2.23
CA GLN A 200 18.86 -1.84 -1.52
C GLN A 200 17.43 -2.18 -1.04
N ALA A 201 16.64 -2.84 -1.90
CA ALA A 201 15.31 -3.30 -1.56
C ALA A 201 15.35 -4.34 -0.42
N GLN A 202 16.25 -5.31 -0.50
CA GLN A 202 16.43 -6.35 0.53
C GLN A 202 16.78 -5.74 1.89
N ARG A 203 17.73 -4.79 1.93
CA ARG A 203 18.10 -4.09 3.17
C ARG A 203 16.93 -3.31 3.79
N ALA A 204 16.08 -2.72 2.96
CA ALA A 204 14.89 -2.03 3.45
C ALA A 204 13.89 -3.03 4.05
N MET A 205 13.67 -4.18 3.41
CA MET A 205 12.85 -5.27 3.97
C MET A 205 13.42 -5.80 5.30
N GLU A 206 14.72 -6.04 5.36
CA GLU A 206 15.42 -6.47 6.58
C GLU A 206 15.21 -5.49 7.75
N ALA A 207 15.15 -4.20 7.46
CA ALA A 207 14.87 -3.16 8.46
C ALA A 207 13.39 -3.11 8.87
N LEU A 208 12.46 -3.48 7.99
CA LEU A 208 11.01 -3.41 8.23
C LEU A 208 10.43 -4.67 8.87
N VAL A 209 10.93 -5.87 8.52
CA VAL A 209 10.42 -7.16 9.04
C VAL A 209 10.35 -7.22 10.57
N PRO A 210 11.33 -6.68 11.34
CA PRO A 210 11.26 -6.71 12.81
C PRO A 210 10.05 -5.96 13.42
N TYR A 211 9.40 -5.08 12.67
CA TYR A 211 8.17 -4.43 13.14
C TYR A 211 6.98 -5.40 13.18
N GLY A 212 7.05 -6.54 12.46
CA GLY A 212 6.00 -7.57 12.42
C GLY A 212 4.72 -7.06 11.77
N LEU A 213 4.86 -6.21 10.75
CA LEU A 213 3.76 -5.71 9.91
C LEU A 213 3.71 -6.56 8.64
N PRO A 214 2.51 -6.94 8.16
CA PRO A 214 2.40 -7.56 6.84
C PRO A 214 2.83 -6.59 5.73
N PHE A 215 3.39 -7.14 4.65
CA PHE A 215 3.64 -6.43 3.41
C PHE A 215 2.49 -6.69 2.44
N GLU A 216 2.06 -5.67 1.77
CA GLU A 216 1.04 -5.76 0.74
C GLU A 216 1.61 -6.42 -0.52
N ILE A 217 0.92 -7.44 -1.04
CA ILE A 217 1.01 -7.79 -2.46
C ILE A 217 -0.02 -6.95 -3.18
N ASN A 218 0.44 -5.89 -3.83
CA ASN A 218 -0.41 -4.89 -4.46
C ASN A 218 -0.62 -5.24 -5.94
N CYS A 219 -1.87 -5.30 -6.34
CA CYS A 219 -2.29 -5.63 -7.70
C CYS A 219 -2.57 -4.39 -8.58
N GLY A 220 -2.53 -3.19 -8.04
CA GLY A 220 -3.05 -1.99 -8.68
C GLY A 220 -2.41 -1.66 -10.02
N ALA A 221 -1.09 -1.78 -10.15
CA ALA A 221 -0.39 -1.48 -11.40
C ALA A 221 -0.69 -2.53 -12.49
N VAL A 222 -0.75 -3.81 -12.13
CA VAL A 222 -1.10 -4.91 -13.04
C VAL A 222 -2.57 -4.77 -13.48
N ASN A 223 -3.48 -4.52 -12.56
CA ASN A 223 -4.90 -4.31 -12.83
C ASN A 223 -5.17 -3.20 -13.85
N ARG A 224 -4.38 -2.14 -13.78
CA ARG A 224 -4.48 -0.99 -14.69
C ARG A 224 -3.66 -1.16 -15.97
N GLY A 225 -3.04 -2.33 -16.18
CA GLY A 225 -2.19 -2.61 -17.34
C GLY A 225 -0.93 -1.74 -17.41
N ARG A 226 -0.48 -1.20 -16.28
CA ARG A 226 0.66 -0.29 -16.19
C ARG A 226 1.97 -0.99 -15.92
N LYS A 227 1.91 -2.17 -15.31
CA LYS A 227 3.06 -3.01 -15.00
C LYS A 227 2.75 -4.48 -15.28
N ARG A 228 3.80 -5.29 -15.51
CA ARG A 228 3.70 -6.73 -15.74
C ARG A 228 3.75 -7.53 -14.46
N GLU A 229 4.43 -7.01 -13.45
CA GLU A 229 4.63 -7.66 -12.16
C GLU A 229 3.92 -6.88 -11.05
N LEU A 230 3.52 -7.60 -10.02
CA LEU A 230 2.93 -7.06 -8.79
C LEU A 230 3.98 -6.32 -7.95
N TYR A 231 3.53 -5.56 -6.96
CA TYR A 231 4.40 -5.03 -5.90
C TYR A 231 4.23 -5.87 -4.62
N PRO A 232 5.31 -6.25 -3.92
CA PRO A 232 6.68 -6.30 -4.40
C PRO A 232 6.85 -7.34 -5.52
N ARG A 233 7.90 -7.16 -6.35
CA ARG A 233 8.26 -8.14 -7.38
C ARG A 233 8.55 -9.52 -6.77
N PRO A 234 8.45 -10.61 -7.57
CA PRO A 234 8.52 -11.98 -7.06
C PRO A 234 9.80 -12.31 -6.27
N GLU A 235 10.97 -11.82 -6.71
CA GLU A 235 12.24 -12.09 -6.03
C GLU A 235 12.31 -11.43 -4.64
N LEU A 236 11.70 -10.25 -4.48
CA LEU A 236 11.60 -9.56 -3.19
C LEU A 236 10.60 -10.29 -2.28
N LEU A 237 9.51 -10.83 -2.81
CA LEU A 237 8.59 -11.67 -2.03
C LEU A 237 9.27 -12.94 -1.51
N ARG A 238 10.14 -13.58 -2.31
CA ARG A 238 10.94 -14.72 -1.83
C ARG A 238 11.89 -14.32 -0.72
N HIS A 239 12.52 -13.16 -0.83
CA HIS A 239 13.39 -12.63 0.22
C HIS A 239 12.59 -12.34 1.49
N LEU A 240 11.42 -11.69 1.37
CA LEU A 240 10.50 -11.44 2.49
C LEU A 240 10.10 -12.74 3.20
N HIS A 241 9.75 -13.78 2.43
CA HIS A 241 9.43 -15.09 2.99
C HIS A 241 10.61 -15.70 3.75
N ALA A 242 11.83 -15.63 3.18
CA ALA A 242 13.05 -16.15 3.84
C ALA A 242 13.37 -15.40 5.15
N LEU A 243 12.96 -14.15 5.28
CA LEU A 243 13.07 -13.37 6.52
C LEU A 243 11.97 -13.69 7.55
N GLY A 244 10.99 -14.54 7.21
CA GLY A 244 9.83 -14.80 8.05
C GLY A 244 8.80 -13.67 8.07
N GLY A 245 8.81 -12.80 7.05
CA GLY A 245 7.81 -11.74 6.88
C GLY A 245 6.43 -12.29 6.53
N GLU A 246 5.42 -11.46 6.65
CA GLU A 246 4.03 -11.80 6.39
C GLU A 246 3.46 -10.95 5.25
N ILE A 247 2.39 -11.44 4.62
CA ILE A 247 1.75 -10.77 3.49
C ILE A 247 0.25 -10.56 3.71
N LEU A 248 -0.30 -9.57 3.01
CA LEU A 248 -1.72 -9.48 2.65
C LEU A 248 -1.82 -9.18 1.15
N ILE A 249 -2.97 -9.48 0.54
CA ILE A 249 -3.23 -9.21 -0.87
C ILE A 249 -4.29 -8.12 -0.97
N SER A 250 -4.05 -7.12 -1.82
CA SER A 250 -5.02 -6.05 -2.10
C SER A 250 -4.95 -5.56 -3.54
N ALA A 251 -6.06 -4.98 -3.99
CA ALA A 251 -6.23 -4.57 -5.38
C ALA A 251 -5.70 -3.17 -5.66
N ASP A 252 -5.58 -2.31 -4.67
CA ASP A 252 -5.33 -0.88 -4.86
C ASP A 252 -6.29 -0.31 -5.93
N ALA A 253 -7.58 -0.57 -5.65
CA ALA A 253 -8.64 -0.37 -6.64
C ALA A 253 -9.05 1.10 -6.71
N HIS A 254 -8.91 1.70 -7.90
CA HIS A 254 -9.39 3.05 -8.23
C HIS A 254 -10.69 3.02 -9.04
N GLN A 255 -11.16 1.81 -9.38
CA GLN A 255 -12.43 1.53 -10.07
C GLN A 255 -13.06 0.31 -9.39
N LYS A 256 -14.35 0.35 -9.14
CA LYS A 256 -15.07 -0.71 -8.41
C LYS A 256 -14.99 -2.07 -9.10
N GLU A 257 -14.94 -2.10 -10.42
CA GLU A 257 -14.81 -3.33 -11.20
C GLU A 257 -13.52 -4.08 -10.90
N LEU A 258 -12.47 -3.37 -10.45
CA LEU A 258 -11.13 -3.90 -10.17
C LEU A 258 -10.91 -4.33 -8.72
N LEU A 259 -11.95 -4.42 -7.89
CA LEU A 259 -11.83 -4.75 -6.46
C LEU A 259 -11.14 -6.09 -6.16
N ASP A 260 -11.21 -7.05 -7.06
CA ASP A 260 -10.57 -8.37 -6.99
C ASP A 260 -9.58 -8.64 -8.13
N GLY A 261 -9.27 -7.60 -8.88
CA GLY A 261 -8.37 -7.70 -10.01
C GLY A 261 -6.96 -8.11 -9.54
N GLY A 262 -6.32 -9.03 -10.28
CA GLY A 262 -4.97 -9.52 -9.98
C GLY A 262 -4.87 -10.48 -8.78
N PHE A 263 -5.94 -10.74 -8.03
CA PHE A 263 -5.88 -11.59 -6.82
C PHE A 263 -5.43 -13.02 -7.14
N LYS A 264 -5.89 -13.58 -8.26
CA LYS A 264 -5.46 -14.93 -8.69
C LYS A 264 -3.95 -14.97 -8.91
N GLU A 265 -3.43 -14.02 -9.68
CA GLU A 265 -2.01 -13.88 -9.95
C GLU A 265 -1.21 -13.63 -8.66
N ALA A 266 -1.70 -12.76 -7.78
CA ALA A 266 -1.07 -12.50 -6.49
C ALA A 266 -0.94 -13.76 -5.62
N MET A 267 -1.98 -14.60 -5.58
CA MET A 267 -1.94 -15.88 -4.88
C MET A 267 -0.95 -16.87 -5.50
N GLU A 268 -0.86 -16.90 -6.83
CA GLU A 268 0.12 -17.75 -7.56
C GLU A 268 1.55 -17.31 -7.25
N VAL A 269 1.81 -16.00 -7.35
CA VAL A 269 3.13 -15.42 -7.04
C VAL A 269 3.50 -15.61 -5.57
N ALA A 270 2.55 -15.42 -4.64
CA ALA A 270 2.78 -15.65 -3.22
C ALA A 270 3.19 -17.11 -2.95
N ARG A 271 2.48 -18.10 -3.54
CA ARG A 271 2.85 -19.51 -3.42
C ARG A 271 4.21 -19.80 -4.02
N TRP A 272 4.51 -19.25 -5.20
CA TRP A 272 5.83 -19.39 -5.82
C TRP A 272 6.94 -18.83 -4.92
N ALA A 273 6.67 -17.73 -4.21
CA ALA A 273 7.60 -17.13 -3.26
C ALA A 273 7.78 -17.95 -1.97
N GLY A 274 6.91 -18.95 -1.71
CA GLY A 274 6.97 -19.84 -0.55
C GLY A 274 5.88 -19.61 0.50
N PHE A 275 5.04 -18.59 0.31
CA PHE A 275 3.95 -18.34 1.24
C PHE A 275 2.83 -19.39 1.07
N THR A 276 2.29 -19.86 2.18
CA THR A 276 1.14 -20.77 2.21
C THR A 276 -0.14 -20.06 2.67
N HIS A 277 0.00 -18.89 3.26
CA HIS A 277 -1.10 -18.12 3.85
C HIS A 277 -0.95 -16.63 3.53
N THR A 278 -2.07 -15.92 3.60
CA THR A 278 -2.17 -14.46 3.61
C THR A 278 -2.96 -14.00 4.83
N ASN A 279 -2.83 -12.73 5.19
CA ASN A 279 -3.53 -12.17 6.35
C ASN A 279 -4.80 -11.42 5.92
N LEU A 280 -5.84 -11.54 6.74
CA LEU A 280 -7.05 -10.73 6.68
C LEU A 280 -7.17 -9.89 7.95
N LEU A 281 -7.53 -8.63 7.79
CA LEU A 281 -7.82 -7.73 8.90
C LEU A 281 -9.30 -7.86 9.27
N VAL A 282 -9.57 -8.29 10.49
CA VAL A 282 -10.93 -8.60 10.96
C VAL A 282 -11.22 -7.95 12.31
N ARG A 283 -12.49 -7.68 12.59
CA ARG A 283 -12.94 -7.29 13.92
C ARG A 283 -12.90 -8.48 14.89
N ALA A 284 -12.95 -8.22 16.20
CA ALA A 284 -12.90 -9.26 17.23
C ALA A 284 -13.93 -10.38 17.00
N ALA A 285 -15.14 -10.06 16.54
CA ALA A 285 -16.18 -11.05 16.23
C ALA A 285 -15.83 -12.01 15.08
N GLY A 286 -14.89 -11.62 14.21
CA GLY A 286 -14.38 -12.45 13.11
C GLY A 286 -13.04 -13.12 13.39
N ALA A 287 -12.48 -12.90 14.58
CA ALA A 287 -11.23 -13.53 15.01
C ALA A 287 -11.49 -14.98 15.45
N ASP A 288 -10.48 -15.81 15.28
CA ASP A 288 -10.43 -17.19 15.76
C ASP A 288 -9.25 -17.38 16.72
N ASP A 289 -9.07 -18.59 17.26
CA ASP A 289 -8.01 -18.89 18.24
C ASP A 289 -6.58 -18.67 17.69
N ALA A 290 -6.41 -18.65 16.38
CA ALA A 290 -5.13 -18.42 15.70
C ALA A 290 -4.92 -16.93 15.34
N SER A 291 -5.96 -16.09 15.52
CA SER A 291 -5.89 -14.68 15.19
C SER A 291 -5.02 -13.92 16.20
N ARG A 292 -4.24 -12.97 15.72
CA ARG A 292 -3.38 -12.13 16.55
C ARG A 292 -3.80 -10.66 16.47
N PRO A 293 -3.65 -9.86 17.55
CA PRO A 293 -3.92 -8.43 17.51
C PRO A 293 -3.12 -7.75 16.39
N ALA A 294 -3.80 -6.98 15.55
CA ALA A 294 -3.17 -6.17 14.53
C ALA A 294 -2.60 -4.89 15.15
N LYS A 295 -1.31 -4.65 14.93
CA LYS A 295 -0.65 -3.45 15.44
C LYS A 295 -1.21 -2.19 14.78
N ASN A 296 -1.21 -1.09 15.54
CA ASN A 296 -1.58 0.23 15.07
C ASN A 296 -2.99 0.30 14.44
N THR A 297 -3.92 -0.50 14.96
CA THR A 297 -5.32 -0.52 14.54
C THR A 297 -6.25 -0.10 15.68
N LYS A 298 -7.44 0.36 15.30
CA LYS A 298 -8.52 0.73 16.24
C LYS A 298 -9.85 0.17 15.71
N SER A 299 -10.84 0.01 16.58
CA SER A 299 -12.21 -0.21 16.16
C SER A 299 -13.10 0.89 16.74
N ASP A 300 -14.26 1.12 16.15
CA ASP A 300 -15.22 2.13 16.64
C ASP A 300 -15.69 1.86 18.08
N ALA A 301 -15.58 0.62 18.54
CA ALA A 301 -15.83 0.23 19.95
C ALA A 301 -14.60 0.42 20.87
N GLY A 302 -13.52 1.07 20.38
CA GLY A 302 -12.28 1.27 21.14
C GLY A 302 -11.41 0.03 21.28
N GLY A 303 -11.69 -1.05 20.57
CA GLY A 303 -10.91 -2.29 20.53
C GLY A 303 -9.82 -2.28 19.47
N THR A 304 -9.09 -3.39 19.37
CA THR A 304 -8.08 -3.67 18.35
C THR A 304 -8.68 -4.53 17.25
N LEU A 305 -8.27 -4.33 15.99
CA LEU A 305 -8.51 -5.29 14.93
C LEU A 305 -7.53 -6.46 15.05
N TYR A 306 -7.81 -7.54 14.34
CA TYR A 306 -7.05 -8.78 14.41
C TYR A 306 -6.60 -9.20 13.01
N TRP A 307 -5.37 -9.70 12.90
CA TRP A 307 -4.92 -10.45 11.74
C TRP A 307 -5.40 -11.89 11.88
N ARG A 308 -6.24 -12.32 10.95
CA ARG A 308 -6.64 -13.71 10.77
C ARG A 308 -5.92 -14.26 9.55
N THR A 309 -5.17 -15.34 9.74
CA THR A 309 -4.46 -16.00 8.65
C THR A 309 -5.43 -16.87 7.85
N THR A 310 -5.34 -16.81 6.53
CA THR A 310 -6.12 -17.66 5.62
C THR A 310 -5.20 -18.35 4.60
N ALA A 311 -5.49 -19.61 4.27
CA ALA A 311 -4.72 -20.36 3.29
C ALA A 311 -4.86 -19.75 1.89
N LEU A 312 -3.77 -19.76 1.11
CA LEU A 312 -3.76 -19.30 -0.28
C LEU A 312 -4.46 -20.25 -1.26
N GLY A 313 -5.17 -21.26 -0.80
CA GLY A 313 -5.87 -22.25 -1.63
C GLY A 313 -4.89 -23.10 -2.47
N GLU A 314 -5.18 -24.38 -2.63
CA GLU A 314 -4.46 -25.23 -3.60
C GLU A 314 -5.06 -25.01 -4.99
N GLU A 315 -4.24 -25.03 -6.04
CA GLU A 315 -4.74 -25.22 -7.39
C GLU A 315 -5.39 -26.62 -7.45
N THR A 316 -6.72 -26.68 -7.57
CA THR A 316 -7.34 -27.90 -8.05
C THR A 316 -7.00 -27.96 -9.53
N GLU A 317 -6.06 -28.86 -9.90
CA GLU A 317 -5.88 -29.26 -11.29
C GLU A 317 -7.26 -29.70 -11.82
N GLY A 318 -7.81 -28.95 -12.76
CA GLY A 318 -9.04 -29.21 -13.46
C GLY A 318 -8.78 -29.44 -14.93
#